data_913eca407e02e108b7065a524755406c
#
_entry.id   913eca407e02e108b7065a524755406c
#
_cell.length_a   1.000
_cell.length_b   1.000
_cell.length_c   1.000
_cell.angle_alpha   90.00
_cell.angle_beta   90.00
_cell.angle_gamma   90.00
#
_symmetry.space_group_name_H-M   'P 1'
#
loop_
_entity.id
_entity.type
_entity.pdbx_description
1 polymer ?
#
loop_
_entity_poly.entity_id
_entity_poly.type
_entity_poly.pdbx_seq_one_letter_code
_entity_poly.pdbx_strand_id
1 'polypeptide(L)'
;LYKESCGNCPILESHRTNDLSKKVIARKSKSYAKVPSLTVVGVSKWMAVCAGESSLFSNRKIVNIPNCLDVNLFKPIDKNIVRDLFNIPRNKKVILFGAANPTTDQRKGGKELFESIKLLDLKSVVLVIAGSTRPEKVEDFKYPVYFISPLRDEVSLPMMYNIADVIIVPSLEENLSNSIIESLACGIPVVSFDIGGNSDMIEHKKNGYLSQNISSKDLAKGISWVLEYDNYKKLSSYSREKVLKEFDSKVVAKRYIELYKDVLDGQ
;
A
#
# COMPACT_ATOMS: atom_id res chain seq x y z
N LEU A 1 -19.53 -11.02 8.89
CA LEU A 1 -20.04 -10.93 10.26
C LEU A 1 -20.27 -9.49 10.71
N TYR A 2 -19.33 -8.56 10.49
CA TYR A 2 -19.44 -7.17 10.95
C TYR A 2 -20.62 -6.37 10.35
N LYS A 3 -21.13 -6.80 9.21
CA LYS A 3 -22.27 -6.16 8.53
C LYS A 3 -23.59 -6.33 9.31
N GLU A 4 -23.77 -7.48 9.96
CA GLU A 4 -25.00 -7.80 10.69
C GLU A 4 -24.75 -7.82 12.20
N SER A 5 -24.02 -8.81 12.67
CA SER A 5 -23.66 -8.97 14.09
C SER A 5 -22.44 -9.86 14.21
N CYS A 6 -21.59 -9.60 15.19
CA CYS A 6 -20.49 -10.52 15.53
C CYS A 6 -20.98 -11.70 16.39
N GLY A 7 -20.15 -12.69 16.56
CA GLY A 7 -20.37 -13.98 17.24
C GLY A 7 -19.95 -15.12 16.33
N ASN A 8 -19.54 -16.24 16.90
CA ASN A 8 -18.98 -17.37 16.18
C ASN A 8 -17.84 -16.93 15.21
N CYS A 9 -16.94 -16.08 15.73
CA CYS A 9 -15.90 -15.47 14.92
C CYS A 9 -14.86 -16.52 14.49
N PRO A 10 -14.61 -16.70 13.18
CA PRO A 10 -13.64 -17.69 12.70
C PRO A 10 -12.21 -17.39 13.16
N ILE A 11 -11.86 -16.10 13.32
CA ILE A 11 -10.52 -15.70 13.80
C ILE A 11 -10.29 -16.07 15.26
N LEU A 12 -11.38 -16.11 16.08
CA LEU A 12 -11.29 -16.51 17.49
C LEU A 12 -11.39 -18.03 17.69
N GLU A 13 -11.72 -18.77 16.64
CA GLU A 13 -11.91 -20.25 16.67
C GLU A 13 -12.76 -20.73 17.86
N SER A 14 -13.64 -19.85 18.35
CA SER A 14 -14.39 -20.09 19.58
C SER A 14 -15.57 -21.03 19.41
N HIS A 15 -16.08 -21.19 18.17
CA HIS A 15 -17.28 -21.95 17.80
C HIS A 15 -18.52 -21.62 18.67
N ARG A 16 -18.56 -20.43 19.28
CA ARG A 16 -19.63 -19.97 20.18
C ARG A 16 -20.30 -18.73 19.64
N THR A 17 -21.61 -18.72 19.57
CA THR A 17 -22.39 -17.54 19.14
C THR A 17 -22.24 -16.34 20.09
N ASN A 18 -21.96 -16.59 21.39
CA ASN A 18 -21.71 -15.56 22.39
C ASN A 18 -20.23 -15.50 22.78
N ASP A 19 -19.37 -15.29 21.81
CA ASP A 19 -17.93 -15.16 21.98
C ASP A 19 -17.51 -13.70 22.32
N LEU A 20 -16.20 -13.46 22.41
CA LEU A 20 -15.66 -12.13 22.67
C LEU A 20 -16.09 -11.11 21.61
N SER A 21 -16.16 -11.51 20.35
CA SER A 21 -16.55 -10.61 19.26
C SER A 21 -17.98 -10.08 19.43
N LYS A 22 -18.92 -10.93 19.85
CA LYS A 22 -20.30 -10.55 20.17
C LYS A 22 -20.37 -9.57 21.34
N LYS A 23 -19.60 -9.83 22.41
CA LYS A 23 -19.54 -8.94 23.57
C LYS A 23 -18.96 -7.57 23.22
N VAL A 24 -17.91 -7.56 22.40
CA VAL A 24 -17.24 -6.32 21.97
C VAL A 24 -18.17 -5.46 21.10
N ILE A 25 -18.87 -6.06 20.13
CA ILE A 25 -19.78 -5.28 19.27
C ILE A 25 -20.96 -4.72 20.07
N ALA A 26 -21.54 -5.50 20.99
CA ALA A 26 -22.62 -5.04 21.85
C ALA A 26 -22.19 -3.85 22.73
N ARG A 27 -20.97 -3.91 23.31
CA ARG A 27 -20.41 -2.80 24.09
C ARG A 27 -20.19 -1.56 23.23
N LYS A 28 -19.59 -1.71 22.02
CA LYS A 28 -19.34 -0.60 21.09
C LYS A 28 -20.65 0.03 20.64
N SER A 29 -21.66 -0.76 20.26
CA SER A 29 -22.97 -0.28 19.86
C SER A 29 -23.61 0.59 20.95
N LYS A 30 -23.60 0.12 22.20
CA LYS A 30 -24.12 0.88 23.36
C LYS A 30 -23.34 2.18 23.61
N SER A 31 -22.01 2.17 23.40
CA SER A 31 -21.19 3.36 23.60
C SER A 31 -21.38 4.38 22.49
N TYR A 32 -21.41 3.96 21.22
CA TYR A 32 -21.57 4.85 20.08
C TYR A 32 -22.99 5.42 19.93
N ALA A 33 -24.01 4.71 20.44
CA ALA A 33 -25.36 5.24 20.51
C ALA A 33 -25.48 6.52 21.36
N LYS A 34 -24.55 6.71 22.32
CA LYS A 34 -24.51 7.91 23.17
C LYS A 34 -23.87 9.13 22.48
N VAL A 35 -23.32 8.98 21.29
CA VAL A 35 -22.68 10.06 20.53
C VAL A 35 -23.43 10.24 19.22
N PRO A 36 -24.51 11.06 19.21
CA PRO A 36 -25.38 11.21 18.04
C PRO A 36 -24.67 11.83 16.83
N SER A 37 -23.74 12.76 17.06
CA SER A 37 -22.99 13.49 16.03
C SER A 37 -21.68 12.80 15.60
N LEU A 38 -21.55 11.49 15.83
CA LEU A 38 -20.36 10.73 15.43
C LEU A 38 -20.18 10.70 13.91
N THR A 39 -19.10 11.27 13.41
CA THR A 39 -18.66 11.14 12.02
C THR A 39 -17.49 10.15 11.95
N VAL A 40 -17.54 9.24 10.97
CA VAL A 40 -16.52 8.20 10.76
C VAL A 40 -15.70 8.56 9.52
N VAL A 41 -14.36 8.50 9.66
CA VAL A 41 -13.43 8.72 8.55
C VAL A 41 -12.83 7.40 8.12
N GLY A 42 -13.07 6.98 6.88
CA GLY A 42 -12.39 5.87 6.22
C GLY A 42 -11.17 6.39 5.46
N VAL A 43 -9.99 5.85 5.73
CA VAL A 43 -8.75 6.30 5.06
C VAL A 43 -8.63 5.83 3.61
N SER A 44 -9.48 4.90 3.17
CA SER A 44 -9.69 4.53 1.77
C SER A 44 -11.18 4.51 1.44
N LYS A 45 -11.52 4.59 0.15
CA LYS A 45 -12.91 4.41 -0.30
C LYS A 45 -13.44 3.05 0.12
N TRP A 46 -12.61 2.01 -0.04
CA TRP A 46 -12.97 0.66 0.42
C TRP A 46 -13.29 0.63 1.91
N MET A 47 -12.48 1.26 2.77
CA MET A 47 -12.75 1.30 4.21
C MET A 47 -13.99 2.12 4.56
N ALA A 48 -14.25 3.23 3.84
CA ALA A 48 -15.46 4.01 4.01
C ALA A 48 -16.72 3.18 3.66
N VAL A 49 -16.67 2.40 2.57
CA VAL A 49 -17.76 1.46 2.22
C VAL A 49 -17.92 0.39 3.30
N CYS A 50 -16.85 -0.24 3.76
CA CYS A 50 -16.88 -1.22 4.84
C CYS A 50 -17.49 -0.65 6.14
N ALA A 51 -17.17 0.61 6.46
CA ALA A 51 -17.77 1.30 7.60
C ALA A 51 -19.28 1.51 7.41
N GLY A 52 -19.70 1.92 6.21
CA GLY A 52 -21.12 2.12 5.87
C GLY A 52 -21.95 0.83 5.90
N GLU A 53 -21.34 -0.28 5.56
CA GLU A 53 -21.97 -1.61 5.65
C GLU A 53 -21.96 -2.20 7.06
N SER A 54 -21.20 -1.59 7.98
CA SER A 54 -21.09 -2.09 9.36
C SER A 54 -22.35 -1.81 10.16
N SER A 55 -22.84 -2.79 10.90
CA SER A 55 -23.95 -2.63 11.85
C SER A 55 -23.71 -1.55 12.93
N LEU A 56 -22.44 -1.12 13.12
CA LEU A 56 -22.10 -0.05 14.07
C LEU A 56 -22.24 1.35 13.47
N PHE A 57 -22.04 1.51 12.16
CA PHE A 57 -21.85 2.81 11.52
C PHE A 57 -22.77 3.07 10.33
N SER A 58 -23.60 2.11 9.91
CA SER A 58 -24.50 2.22 8.74
C SER A 58 -25.43 3.43 8.77
N ASN A 59 -25.76 3.96 9.96
CA ASN A 59 -26.59 5.14 10.17
C ASN A 59 -25.77 6.39 10.53
N ARG A 60 -24.47 6.42 10.31
CA ARG A 60 -23.58 7.53 10.65
C ARG A 60 -23.08 8.24 9.38
N LYS A 61 -22.72 9.52 9.54
CA LYS A 61 -21.99 10.24 8.49
C LYS A 61 -20.64 9.57 8.30
N ILE A 62 -20.33 9.11 7.08
CA ILE A 62 -19.06 8.49 6.73
C ILE A 62 -18.45 9.32 5.61
N VAL A 63 -17.18 9.64 5.77
CA VAL A 63 -16.38 10.38 4.78
C VAL A 63 -15.09 9.60 4.47
N ASN A 64 -14.57 9.80 3.28
CA ASN A 64 -13.26 9.28 2.91
C ASN A 64 -12.25 10.41 2.92
N ILE A 65 -11.24 10.34 3.80
CA ILE A 65 -10.07 11.22 3.82
C ILE A 65 -8.84 10.32 3.98
N PRO A 66 -7.92 10.28 2.99
CA PRO A 66 -6.80 9.35 3.02
C PRO A 66 -5.72 9.74 4.02
N ASN A 67 -4.77 8.82 4.25
CA ASN A 67 -3.50 9.16 4.88
C ASN A 67 -2.78 10.21 4.05
N CYS A 68 -1.98 11.04 4.71
CA CYS A 68 -1.17 12.07 4.06
C CYS A 68 0.32 11.71 4.08
N LEU A 69 1.08 12.39 3.21
CA LEU A 69 2.53 12.25 3.10
C LEU A 69 3.18 13.64 2.99
N ASP A 70 4.38 13.79 3.57
CA ASP A 70 5.23 14.93 3.28
C ASP A 70 5.91 14.76 1.91
N VAL A 71 5.37 15.45 0.92
CA VAL A 71 5.85 15.40 -0.47
C VAL A 71 7.19 16.13 -0.68
N ASN A 72 7.69 16.89 0.30
CA ASN A 72 9.02 17.50 0.23
C ASN A 72 10.08 16.50 0.67
N LEU A 73 9.73 15.59 1.57
CA LEU A 73 10.58 14.49 2.01
C LEU A 73 10.61 13.38 0.95
N PHE A 74 9.42 12.87 0.56
CA PHE A 74 9.28 11.87 -0.49
C PHE A 74 9.14 12.54 -1.85
N LYS A 75 10.24 12.58 -2.60
CA LYS A 75 10.31 13.23 -3.91
C LYS A 75 11.30 12.51 -4.82
N PRO A 76 11.23 12.75 -6.13
CA PRO A 76 12.24 12.26 -7.07
C PRO A 76 13.64 12.76 -6.70
N ILE A 77 14.60 11.85 -6.65
CA ILE A 77 16.04 12.08 -6.44
C ILE A 77 16.77 11.46 -7.64
N ASP A 78 17.95 11.99 -7.99
CA ASP A 78 18.76 11.40 -9.06
C ASP A 78 19.06 9.93 -8.76
N LYS A 79 18.56 9.06 -9.63
CA LYS A 79 18.61 7.61 -9.50
C LYS A 79 20.06 7.07 -9.46
N ASN A 80 20.98 7.72 -10.19
CA ASN A 80 22.37 7.27 -10.23
C ASN A 80 23.06 7.53 -8.90
N ILE A 81 22.81 8.68 -8.28
CA ILE A 81 23.38 9.04 -6.97
C ILE A 81 22.89 8.04 -5.91
N VAL A 82 21.60 7.78 -5.84
CA VAL A 82 21.06 6.87 -4.82
C VAL A 82 21.47 5.42 -5.05
N ARG A 83 21.61 4.98 -6.31
CA ARG A 83 22.11 3.64 -6.63
C ARG A 83 23.55 3.43 -6.18
N ASP A 84 24.41 4.44 -6.34
CA ASP A 84 25.79 4.38 -5.84
C ASP A 84 25.84 4.24 -4.32
N LEU A 85 25.01 5.00 -3.60
CA LEU A 85 24.93 4.91 -2.13
C LEU A 85 24.53 3.53 -1.63
N PHE A 86 23.66 2.83 -2.38
CA PHE A 86 23.22 1.48 -2.03
C PHE A 86 23.99 0.36 -2.74
N ASN A 87 25.06 0.68 -3.49
CA ASN A 87 25.84 -0.26 -4.31
C ASN A 87 24.97 -1.06 -5.31
N ILE A 88 23.98 -0.40 -5.91
CA ILE A 88 23.08 -0.99 -6.92
C ILE A 88 23.59 -0.61 -8.33
N PRO A 89 23.69 -1.55 -9.28
CA PRO A 89 24.18 -1.26 -10.62
C PRO A 89 23.33 -0.22 -11.36
N ARG A 90 24.00 0.81 -11.93
CA ARG A 90 23.30 1.88 -12.67
C ARG A 90 22.65 1.41 -13.97
N ASN A 91 23.25 0.41 -14.61
CA ASN A 91 22.88 -0.10 -15.94
C ASN A 91 21.84 -1.23 -15.91
N LYS A 92 21.26 -1.53 -14.77
CA LYS A 92 20.23 -2.56 -14.59
C LYS A 92 18.86 -1.95 -14.32
N LYS A 93 17.79 -2.64 -14.72
CA LYS A 93 16.45 -2.35 -14.22
C LYS A 93 16.28 -2.90 -12.82
N VAL A 94 15.73 -2.11 -11.92
CA VAL A 94 15.61 -2.45 -10.50
C VAL A 94 14.14 -2.69 -10.15
N ILE A 95 13.85 -3.91 -9.72
CA ILE A 95 12.58 -4.29 -9.09
C ILE A 95 12.79 -4.21 -7.59
N LEU A 96 12.05 -3.34 -6.90
CA LEU A 96 12.11 -3.21 -5.45
C LEU A 96 10.89 -3.85 -4.80
N PHE A 97 11.14 -4.69 -3.82
CA PHE A 97 10.15 -5.20 -2.87
C PHE A 97 10.55 -4.77 -1.46
N GLY A 98 9.70 -3.99 -0.82
CA GLY A 98 9.94 -3.51 0.53
C GLY A 98 8.77 -3.86 1.45
N ALA A 99 9.06 -4.54 2.57
CA ALA A 99 8.09 -4.78 3.62
C ALA A 99 8.80 -5.02 4.95
N ALA A 100 8.15 -4.67 6.05
CA ALA A 100 8.58 -5.16 7.35
C ALA A 100 8.33 -6.68 7.41
N ASN A 101 9.40 -7.45 7.64
CA ASN A 101 9.35 -8.91 7.70
C ASN A 101 8.75 -9.59 6.45
N PRO A 102 9.26 -9.31 5.25
CA PRO A 102 8.67 -9.75 3.98
C PRO A 102 8.62 -11.27 3.81
N THR A 103 9.43 -12.01 4.56
CA THR A 103 9.53 -13.48 4.49
C THR A 103 8.68 -14.20 5.52
N THR A 104 8.21 -13.54 6.58
CA THR A 104 7.47 -14.15 7.68
C THR A 104 6.01 -13.72 7.75
N ASP A 105 5.67 -12.52 7.29
CA ASP A 105 4.27 -12.05 7.22
C ASP A 105 3.64 -12.45 5.88
N GLN A 106 2.86 -13.52 5.87
CA GLN A 106 2.16 -14.03 4.68
C GLN A 106 1.26 -12.99 4.01
N ARG A 107 0.71 -12.04 4.79
CA ARG A 107 -0.14 -10.96 4.24
C ARG A 107 0.61 -10.04 3.29
N LYS A 108 1.95 -10.01 3.36
CA LYS A 108 2.79 -9.19 2.49
C LYS A 108 3.03 -9.80 1.11
N GLY A 109 2.53 -11.02 0.86
CA GLY A 109 2.53 -11.64 -0.47
C GLY A 109 3.92 -12.00 -1.01
N GLY A 110 4.87 -12.32 -0.12
CA GLY A 110 6.21 -12.71 -0.52
C GLY A 110 6.22 -13.93 -1.45
N LYS A 111 5.35 -14.92 -1.20
CA LYS A 111 5.18 -16.10 -2.06
C LYS A 111 4.75 -15.70 -3.47
N GLU A 112 3.72 -14.86 -3.58
CA GLU A 112 3.16 -14.39 -4.85
C GLU A 112 4.19 -13.59 -5.65
N LEU A 113 5.00 -12.78 -4.94
CA LEU A 113 6.14 -12.08 -5.56
C LEU A 113 7.14 -13.08 -6.16
N PHE A 114 7.65 -14.02 -5.36
CA PHE A 114 8.67 -14.95 -5.83
C PHE A 114 8.19 -15.82 -6.99
N GLU A 115 6.95 -16.27 -6.96
CA GLU A 115 6.34 -16.96 -8.10
C GLU A 115 6.25 -16.05 -9.33
N SER A 116 5.90 -14.78 -9.17
CA SER A 116 5.86 -13.83 -10.29
C SER A 116 7.25 -13.57 -10.89
N ILE A 117 8.28 -13.45 -10.06
CA ILE A 117 9.66 -13.25 -10.51
C ILE A 117 10.18 -14.45 -11.33
N LYS A 118 9.79 -15.69 -10.98
CA LYS A 118 10.14 -16.88 -11.76
C LYS A 118 9.54 -16.86 -13.18
N LEU A 119 8.37 -16.22 -13.34
CA LEU A 119 7.66 -16.11 -14.62
C LEU A 119 8.20 -14.98 -15.52
N LEU A 120 9.02 -14.06 -14.98
CA LEU A 120 9.59 -12.98 -15.77
C LEU A 120 10.64 -13.50 -16.75
N ASP A 121 10.63 -12.93 -17.96
CA ASP A 121 11.69 -13.15 -18.96
C ASP A 121 12.25 -11.79 -19.42
N LEU A 122 13.00 -11.16 -18.51
CA LEU A 122 13.55 -9.83 -18.70
C LEU A 122 15.07 -9.87 -18.70
N LYS A 123 15.70 -9.04 -19.51
CA LYS A 123 17.15 -8.89 -19.55
C LYS A 123 17.58 -7.73 -18.63
N SER A 124 18.79 -7.84 -18.09
CA SER A 124 19.42 -6.75 -17.32
C SER A 124 18.60 -6.26 -16.11
N VAL A 125 18.00 -7.17 -15.37
CA VAL A 125 17.20 -6.91 -14.16
C VAL A 125 17.95 -7.32 -12.91
N VAL A 126 17.74 -6.59 -11.82
CA VAL A 126 18.11 -6.96 -10.46
C VAL A 126 16.91 -6.83 -9.53
N LEU A 127 16.83 -7.68 -8.53
CA LEU A 127 15.85 -7.62 -7.47
C LEU A 127 16.47 -6.99 -6.22
N VAL A 128 15.77 -6.03 -5.62
CA VAL A 128 16.14 -5.46 -4.32
C VAL A 128 15.06 -5.82 -3.31
N ILE A 129 15.47 -6.44 -2.21
CA ILE A 129 14.58 -6.78 -1.08
C ILE A 129 14.97 -5.89 0.09
N ALA A 130 14.06 -5.01 0.50
CA ALA A 130 14.27 -4.07 1.59
C ALA A 130 13.41 -4.42 2.81
N GLY A 131 13.94 -4.11 4.00
CA GLY A 131 13.24 -4.36 5.26
C GLY A 131 13.53 -5.74 5.86
N SER A 132 14.44 -6.50 5.26
CA SER A 132 14.90 -7.81 5.76
C SER A 132 16.42 -7.89 5.74
N THR A 133 16.97 -8.62 6.70
CA THR A 133 18.36 -9.10 6.60
C THR A 133 18.40 -10.24 5.59
N ARG A 134 19.56 -10.44 4.97
CA ARG A 134 19.79 -11.55 4.06
C ARG A 134 19.49 -12.86 4.79
N PRO A 135 18.56 -13.71 4.30
CA PRO A 135 18.28 -14.99 4.92
C PRO A 135 19.50 -15.92 4.78
N GLU A 136 19.70 -16.85 5.73
CA GLU A 136 20.80 -17.82 5.67
C GLU A 136 20.74 -18.70 4.43
N LYS A 137 19.53 -19.04 3.97
CA LYS A 137 19.27 -19.72 2.70
C LYS A 137 18.63 -18.73 1.74
N VAL A 138 19.41 -18.25 0.78
CA VAL A 138 18.88 -17.50 -0.36
C VAL A 138 18.33 -18.53 -1.34
N GLU A 139 17.01 -18.49 -1.61
CA GLU A 139 16.45 -19.29 -2.70
C GLU A 139 17.17 -18.95 -4.01
N ASP A 140 17.23 -19.90 -4.95
CA ASP A 140 17.76 -19.67 -6.28
C ASP A 140 16.86 -18.71 -7.07
N PHE A 141 17.15 -17.42 -6.91
CA PHE A 141 16.48 -16.38 -7.69
C PHE A 141 17.01 -16.36 -9.12
N LYS A 142 16.13 -16.25 -10.07
CA LYS A 142 16.48 -16.10 -11.49
C LYS A 142 17.36 -14.86 -11.77
N TYR A 143 17.28 -13.82 -10.93
CA TYR A 143 17.99 -12.55 -11.05
C TYR A 143 18.90 -12.30 -9.85
N PRO A 144 19.97 -11.49 -10.01
CA PRO A 144 20.79 -11.05 -8.89
C PRO A 144 19.94 -10.32 -7.85
N VAL A 145 20.16 -10.63 -6.56
CA VAL A 145 19.39 -10.06 -5.44
C VAL A 145 20.30 -9.23 -4.54
N TYR A 146 19.83 -8.04 -4.20
CA TYR A 146 20.43 -7.13 -3.24
C TYR A 146 19.51 -7.01 -2.02
N PHE A 147 20.07 -7.01 -0.83
CA PHE A 147 19.34 -6.87 0.41
C PHE A 147 19.65 -5.54 1.05
N ILE A 148 18.60 -4.80 1.44
CA ILE A 148 18.73 -3.56 2.22
C ILE A 148 18.11 -3.83 3.59
N SER A 149 18.94 -3.67 4.64
CA SER A 149 18.49 -3.79 6.02
C SER A 149 17.35 -2.82 6.34
N PRO A 150 16.54 -3.08 7.39
CA PRO A 150 15.46 -2.18 7.75
C PRO A 150 15.96 -0.74 7.99
N LEU A 151 15.45 0.19 7.20
CA LEU A 151 15.71 1.62 7.35
C LEU A 151 14.71 2.19 8.37
N ARG A 152 15.20 3.02 9.28
CA ARG A 152 14.37 3.58 10.37
C ARG A 152 14.36 5.10 10.39
N ASP A 153 15.11 5.72 9.50
CA ASP A 153 15.20 7.17 9.40
C ASP A 153 14.45 7.70 8.19
N GLU A 154 14.01 8.95 8.31
CA GLU A 154 13.18 9.61 7.31
C GLU A 154 13.96 10.01 6.05
N VAL A 155 15.30 9.98 6.07
CA VAL A 155 16.15 10.39 4.94
C VAL A 155 16.46 9.20 4.04
N SER A 156 16.87 8.06 4.61
CA SER A 156 17.25 6.86 3.86
C SER A 156 16.06 6.20 3.17
N LEU A 157 14.86 6.28 3.77
CA LEU A 157 13.68 5.64 3.21
C LEU A 157 13.26 6.21 1.84
N PRO A 158 13.15 7.53 1.62
CA PRO A 158 12.94 8.10 0.29
C PRO A 158 14.05 7.74 -0.71
N MET A 159 15.32 7.71 -0.26
CA MET A 159 16.43 7.29 -1.11
C MET A 159 16.26 5.86 -1.60
N MET A 160 15.87 4.94 -0.71
CA MET A 160 15.61 3.55 -1.06
C MET A 160 14.54 3.43 -2.17
N TYR A 161 13.45 4.17 -2.09
CA TYR A 161 12.44 4.15 -3.15
C TYR A 161 13.03 4.61 -4.50
N ASN A 162 13.88 5.63 -4.48
CA ASN A 162 14.46 6.21 -5.70
C ASN A 162 15.47 5.32 -6.43
N ILE A 163 15.97 4.20 -5.84
CA ILE A 163 16.80 3.24 -6.59
C ILE A 163 16.00 2.47 -7.64
N ALA A 164 14.67 2.33 -7.45
CA ALA A 164 13.81 1.43 -8.21
C ALA A 164 13.39 1.98 -9.57
N ASP A 165 13.10 1.06 -10.50
CA ASP A 165 12.33 1.35 -11.72
C ASP A 165 10.87 0.94 -11.56
N VAL A 166 10.60 -0.02 -10.68
CA VAL A 166 9.25 -0.44 -10.30
C VAL A 166 9.27 -0.94 -8.86
N ILE A 167 8.22 -0.67 -8.13
CA ILE A 167 8.01 -1.21 -6.78
C ILE A 167 6.85 -2.18 -6.81
N ILE A 168 7.04 -3.33 -6.16
CA ILE A 168 6.01 -4.34 -6.05
C ILE A 168 5.45 -4.33 -4.64
N VAL A 169 4.13 -4.21 -4.54
CA VAL A 169 3.39 -4.29 -3.27
C VAL A 169 2.35 -5.40 -3.41
N PRO A 170 2.75 -6.66 -3.28
CA PRO A 170 1.90 -7.82 -3.54
C PRO A 170 1.08 -8.23 -2.31
N SER A 171 0.76 -7.29 -1.42
CA SER A 171 -0.02 -7.56 -0.21
C SER A 171 -1.33 -8.26 -0.54
N LEU A 172 -1.70 -9.25 0.29
CA LEU A 172 -2.96 -10.00 0.18
C LEU A 172 -4.09 -9.34 0.97
N GLU A 173 -3.74 -8.50 1.95
CA GLU A 173 -4.65 -7.70 2.75
C GLU A 173 -4.05 -6.32 2.93
N GLU A 174 -4.79 -5.28 2.57
CA GLU A 174 -4.33 -3.90 2.72
C GLU A 174 -5.53 -2.96 2.83
N ASN A 175 -5.40 -1.91 3.65
CA ASN A 175 -6.39 -0.83 3.68
C ASN A 175 -5.98 0.31 2.75
N LEU A 176 -4.87 0.98 3.08
CA LEU A 176 -4.25 2.02 2.27
C LEU A 176 -2.74 1.95 2.51
N SER A 177 -2.00 1.42 1.53
CA SER A 177 -0.57 1.15 1.69
C SER A 177 0.26 2.43 1.64
N ASN A 178 0.92 2.79 2.74
CA ASN A 178 1.83 3.93 2.75
C ASN A 178 2.99 3.73 1.76
N SER A 179 3.50 2.50 1.61
CA SER A 179 4.59 2.22 0.66
C SER A 179 4.20 2.49 -0.79
N ILE A 180 2.91 2.37 -1.15
CA ILE A 180 2.42 2.79 -2.47
C ILE A 180 2.48 4.31 -2.60
N ILE A 181 1.95 5.06 -1.61
CA ILE A 181 1.94 6.52 -1.65
C ILE A 181 3.38 7.07 -1.69
N GLU A 182 4.27 6.53 -0.84
CA GLU A 182 5.69 6.91 -0.76
C GLU A 182 6.43 6.67 -2.07
N SER A 183 6.18 5.50 -2.69
CA SER A 183 6.74 5.14 -4.00
C SER A 183 6.29 6.10 -5.09
N LEU A 184 4.97 6.29 -5.22
CA LEU A 184 4.39 7.19 -6.21
C LEU A 184 4.84 8.64 -5.99
N ALA A 185 5.04 9.07 -4.73
CA ALA A 185 5.60 10.37 -4.40
C ALA A 185 7.02 10.55 -4.92
N CYS A 186 7.83 9.50 -4.89
CA CYS A 186 9.17 9.49 -5.50
C CYS A 186 9.14 9.37 -7.04
N GLY A 187 7.95 9.33 -7.65
CA GLY A 187 7.78 9.17 -9.08
C GLY A 187 8.05 7.74 -9.56
N ILE A 188 7.96 6.74 -8.68
CA ILE A 188 8.22 5.34 -9.04
C ILE A 188 6.88 4.62 -9.19
N PRO A 189 6.59 4.05 -10.38
CA PRO A 189 5.38 3.28 -10.62
C PRO A 189 5.30 2.03 -9.75
N VAL A 190 4.07 1.65 -9.38
CA VAL A 190 3.81 0.52 -8.50
C VAL A 190 3.02 -0.57 -9.23
N VAL A 191 3.36 -1.83 -8.94
CA VAL A 191 2.57 -3.00 -9.33
C VAL A 191 2.03 -3.65 -8.06
N SER A 192 0.72 -3.84 -8.00
CA SER A 192 0.03 -4.37 -6.82
C SER A 192 -1.20 -5.18 -7.23
N PHE A 193 -1.77 -5.94 -6.30
CA PHE A 193 -3.10 -6.50 -6.46
C PHE A 193 -4.18 -5.43 -6.25
N ASP A 194 -5.30 -5.55 -6.96
CA ASP A 194 -6.49 -4.69 -6.78
C ASP A 194 -7.28 -5.14 -5.55
N ILE A 195 -6.79 -4.76 -4.38
CA ILE A 195 -7.38 -5.07 -3.08
C ILE A 195 -7.47 -3.83 -2.21
N GLY A 196 -8.44 -3.80 -1.29
CA GLY A 196 -8.60 -2.73 -0.33
C GLY A 196 -8.65 -1.35 -1.00
N GLY A 197 -7.80 -0.43 -0.54
CA GLY A 197 -7.66 0.92 -1.10
C GLY A 197 -6.55 1.09 -2.13
N ASN A 198 -5.97 0.02 -2.68
CA ASN A 198 -4.88 0.14 -3.65
C ASN A 198 -5.32 0.87 -4.93
N SER A 199 -6.56 0.68 -5.36
CA SER A 199 -7.15 1.40 -6.51
C SER A 199 -7.44 2.88 -6.25
N ASP A 200 -7.40 3.34 -5.00
CA ASP A 200 -7.45 4.77 -4.71
C ASP A 200 -6.13 5.49 -5.08
N MET A 201 -5.02 4.74 -5.02
CA MET A 201 -3.67 5.26 -5.25
C MET A 201 -3.15 4.95 -6.66
N ILE A 202 -3.41 3.73 -7.16
CA ILE A 202 -2.92 3.26 -8.46
C ILE A 202 -4.05 3.35 -9.49
N GLU A 203 -3.83 4.17 -10.50
CA GLU A 203 -4.65 4.20 -11.71
C GLU A 203 -4.01 3.23 -12.73
N HIS A 204 -4.70 2.10 -12.99
CA HIS A 204 -4.19 1.02 -13.82
C HIS A 204 -3.67 1.51 -15.18
N LYS A 205 -2.42 1.16 -15.50
CA LYS A 205 -1.69 1.55 -16.73
C LYS A 205 -1.48 3.06 -16.92
N LYS A 206 -1.59 3.86 -15.86
CA LYS A 206 -1.32 5.29 -15.89
C LYS A 206 -0.17 5.69 -14.98
N ASN A 207 -0.18 5.22 -13.73
CA ASN A 207 0.88 5.43 -12.75
C ASN A 207 1.39 4.12 -12.12
N GLY A 208 0.93 2.98 -12.62
CA GLY A 208 1.27 1.66 -12.14
C GLY A 208 0.37 0.59 -12.77
N TYR A 209 0.40 -0.60 -12.22
CA TYR A 209 -0.39 -1.73 -12.68
C TYR A 209 -1.13 -2.37 -11.51
N LEU A 210 -2.45 -2.50 -11.62
CA LEU A 210 -3.28 -3.26 -10.70
C LEU A 210 -3.60 -4.63 -11.34
N SER A 211 -3.14 -5.69 -10.69
CA SER A 211 -3.53 -7.05 -11.03
C SER A 211 -4.93 -7.30 -10.51
N GLN A 212 -5.84 -7.67 -11.40
CA GLN A 212 -7.28 -7.81 -11.10
C GLN A 212 -7.60 -8.98 -10.14
N ASN A 213 -6.71 -9.95 -10.08
CA ASN A 213 -6.82 -11.09 -9.17
C ASN A 213 -5.51 -11.26 -8.40
N ILE A 214 -5.56 -11.97 -7.28
CA ILE A 214 -4.35 -12.42 -6.58
C ILE A 214 -3.70 -13.51 -7.44
N SER A 215 -2.97 -13.07 -8.46
CA SER A 215 -2.37 -13.92 -9.49
C SER A 215 -0.91 -13.52 -9.74
N SER A 216 0.01 -14.40 -9.41
CA SER A 216 1.46 -14.22 -9.69
C SER A 216 1.72 -14.03 -11.19
N LYS A 217 0.92 -14.67 -12.05
CA LYS A 217 1.01 -14.53 -13.51
C LYS A 217 0.64 -13.10 -13.97
N ASP A 218 -0.42 -12.54 -13.41
CA ASP A 218 -0.85 -11.18 -13.78
C ASP A 218 0.06 -10.13 -13.12
N LEU A 219 0.57 -10.41 -11.92
CA LEU A 219 1.60 -9.58 -11.28
C LEU A 219 2.87 -9.51 -12.16
N ALA A 220 3.33 -10.64 -12.70
CA ALA A 220 4.47 -10.72 -13.62
C ALA A 220 4.23 -9.89 -14.89
N LYS A 221 3.04 -9.94 -15.47
CA LYS A 221 2.66 -9.10 -16.62
C LYS A 221 2.75 -7.61 -16.28
N GLY A 222 2.29 -7.23 -15.08
CA GLY A 222 2.35 -5.85 -14.62
C GLY A 222 3.80 -5.37 -14.47
N ILE A 223 4.67 -6.20 -13.93
CA ILE A 223 6.11 -5.90 -13.80
C ILE A 223 6.75 -5.69 -15.18
N SER A 224 6.54 -6.64 -16.10
CA SER A 224 7.06 -6.52 -17.47
C SER A 224 6.51 -5.27 -18.15
N TRP A 225 5.20 -5.01 -18.04
CA TRP A 225 4.57 -3.83 -18.64
C TRP A 225 5.20 -2.54 -18.15
N VAL A 226 5.46 -2.37 -16.84
CA VAL A 226 6.11 -1.15 -16.32
C VAL A 226 7.54 -1.02 -16.82
N LEU A 227 8.33 -2.10 -16.78
CA LEU A 227 9.75 -2.07 -17.11
C LEU A 227 10.01 -1.93 -18.62
N GLU A 228 9.08 -2.36 -19.46
CA GLU A 228 9.17 -2.30 -20.93
C GLU A 228 8.37 -1.11 -21.52
N TYR A 229 7.76 -0.27 -20.68
CA TYR A 229 6.97 0.86 -21.14
C TYR A 229 7.84 1.94 -21.81
N ASP A 230 7.60 2.22 -23.07
CA ASP A 230 8.43 3.11 -23.89
C ASP A 230 8.58 4.54 -23.31
N ASN A 231 7.53 5.06 -22.68
CA ASN A 231 7.56 6.38 -22.08
C ASN A 231 7.51 6.33 -20.54
N TYR A 232 8.54 5.74 -19.93
CA TYR A 232 8.67 5.65 -18.47
C TYR A 232 8.54 7.01 -17.76
N LYS A 233 9.06 8.10 -18.36
CA LYS A 233 8.94 9.45 -17.79
C LYS A 233 7.48 9.85 -17.59
N LYS A 234 6.58 9.44 -18.47
CA LYS A 234 5.14 9.71 -18.35
C LYS A 234 4.52 8.96 -17.17
N LEU A 235 4.87 7.68 -16.96
CA LEU A 235 4.45 6.92 -15.78
C LEU A 235 4.93 7.58 -14.49
N SER A 236 6.20 7.97 -14.45
CA SER A 236 6.84 8.64 -13.31
C SER A 236 6.16 9.98 -12.97
N SER A 237 5.87 10.80 -14.00
CA SER A 237 5.16 12.07 -13.84
C SER A 237 3.75 11.85 -13.24
N TYR A 238 2.97 10.95 -13.81
CA TYR A 238 1.63 10.63 -13.31
C TYR A 238 1.65 10.07 -11.90
N SER A 239 2.66 9.26 -11.55
CA SER A 239 2.85 8.77 -10.19
C SER A 239 2.97 9.93 -9.21
N ARG A 240 3.87 10.86 -9.48
CA ARG A 240 4.09 12.05 -8.64
C ARG A 240 2.88 12.97 -8.59
N GLU A 241 2.26 13.27 -9.72
CA GLU A 241 1.10 14.16 -9.82
C GLU A 241 -0.10 13.66 -9.00
N LYS A 242 -0.36 12.36 -9.03
CA LYS A 242 -1.41 11.72 -8.23
C LYS A 242 -1.23 12.02 -6.74
N VAL A 243 -0.01 11.85 -6.22
CA VAL A 243 0.26 12.09 -4.80
C VAL A 243 0.17 13.56 -4.44
N LEU A 244 0.74 14.47 -5.25
CA LEU A 244 0.66 15.90 -5.03
C LEU A 244 -0.79 16.40 -4.97
N LYS A 245 -1.66 15.82 -5.80
CA LYS A 245 -3.06 16.22 -5.89
C LYS A 245 -3.93 15.69 -4.74
N GLU A 246 -3.67 14.49 -4.25
CA GLU A 246 -4.63 13.79 -3.39
C GLU A 246 -4.09 13.41 -2.01
N PHE A 247 -2.76 13.26 -1.86
CA PHE A 247 -2.12 12.72 -0.65
C PHE A 247 -1.11 13.67 0.01
N ASP A 248 -0.84 14.85 -0.57
CA ASP A 248 0.00 15.86 0.09
C ASP A 248 -0.63 16.25 1.43
N SER A 249 0.19 16.32 2.47
CA SER A 249 -0.22 16.70 3.82
C SER A 249 -1.02 18.01 3.87
N LYS A 250 -0.67 18.99 3.02
CA LYS A 250 -1.41 20.26 2.92
C LYS A 250 -2.82 20.08 2.31
N VAL A 251 -2.96 19.17 1.35
CA VAL A 251 -4.25 18.87 0.70
C VAL A 251 -5.14 18.12 1.68
N VAL A 252 -4.60 17.10 2.32
CA VAL A 252 -5.35 16.27 3.27
C VAL A 252 -5.75 17.07 4.52
N ALA A 253 -4.85 17.92 5.05
CA ALA A 253 -5.16 18.79 6.18
C ALA A 253 -6.33 19.73 5.89
N LYS A 254 -6.40 20.32 4.69
CA LYS A 254 -7.55 21.15 4.29
C LYS A 254 -8.87 20.38 4.34
N ARG A 255 -8.88 19.12 3.86
CA ARG A 255 -10.08 18.26 3.90
C ARG A 255 -10.53 17.97 5.33
N TYR A 256 -9.58 17.78 6.28
CA TYR A 256 -9.91 17.62 7.69
C TYR A 256 -10.44 18.92 8.30
N ILE A 257 -9.85 20.08 7.97
CA ILE A 257 -10.34 21.39 8.45
C ILE A 257 -11.78 21.63 7.97
N GLU A 258 -12.09 21.35 6.70
CA GLU A 258 -13.44 21.44 6.16
C GLU A 258 -14.41 20.50 6.89
N LEU A 259 -14.01 19.24 7.10
CA LEU A 259 -14.81 18.29 7.86
C LEU A 259 -15.08 18.77 9.29
N TYR A 260 -14.07 19.33 9.98
CA TYR A 260 -14.26 19.82 11.34
C TYR A 260 -15.23 21.02 11.40
N LYS A 261 -15.16 21.94 10.44
CA LYS A 261 -16.14 23.03 10.31
C LYS A 261 -17.55 22.48 10.10
N ASP A 262 -17.74 21.59 9.15
CA ASP A 262 -19.04 20.94 8.88
C ASP A 262 -19.63 20.26 10.13
N VAL A 263 -18.79 19.62 10.95
CA VAL A 263 -19.24 18.95 12.19
C VAL A 263 -19.60 19.97 13.27
N LEU A 264 -18.88 21.09 13.37
CA LEU A 264 -19.17 22.17 14.34
C LEU A 264 -20.42 22.96 13.95
N ASP A 265 -20.57 23.28 12.65
CA ASP A 265 -21.72 24.06 12.15
C ASP A 265 -23.02 23.22 12.15
N GLY A 266 -22.92 21.90 12.19
CA GLY A 266 -24.07 20.98 12.24
C GLY A 266 -24.49 20.60 13.67
N GLN A 267 -23.87 21.17 14.70
CA GLN A 267 -24.28 21.05 16.10
C GLN A 267 -25.16 22.21 16.54
#